data_5039c87ee8ece2b36e3893b75ac439bf
#
_entry.id   5039c87ee8ece2b36e3893b75ac439bf
#
_cell.length_a   1.000
_cell.length_b   1.000
_cell.length_c   1.000
_cell.angle_alpha   90.00
_cell.angle_beta   90.00
_cell.angle_gamma   90.00
#
_symmetry.space_group_name_H-M   'P 1'
#
loop_
_entity.id
_entity.type
_entity.pdbx_description
1 polymer ?
#
loop_
_entity_poly.entity_id
_entity_poly.type
_entity_poly.pdbx_seq_one_letter_code
_entity_poly.pdbx_strand_id
1 'polypeptide(L)'
;MKLKHNFLIKNIVIASDHAGFSLKESIKKELKKRNFKILDLGTKNENKSVDYPMYAKKLAKKINSKNYGILVCGSGIGMSIASNRFRNVRSALTNSIKASKLSRQHNNANVICLGSRMISKKIATQCVLSFLS
;
A
#
# COMPACT_ATOMS: atom_id res chain seq x y z
N MET A 1 -4.36 15.79 20.97
CA MET A 1 -2.94 15.95 20.59
C MET A 1 -2.69 15.29 19.25
N LYS A 2 -2.29 16.08 18.26
CA LYS A 2 -1.95 15.52 16.95
C LYS A 2 -0.61 14.78 17.06
N LEU A 3 -0.63 13.48 16.79
CA LEU A 3 0.61 12.70 16.66
C LEU A 3 1.39 13.24 15.47
N LYS A 4 2.61 13.71 15.71
CA LYS A 4 3.53 14.06 14.62
C LYS A 4 4.10 12.76 14.08
N HIS A 5 3.76 12.44 12.84
CA HIS A 5 4.38 11.32 12.13
C HIS A 5 5.75 11.75 11.61
N ASN A 6 6.78 11.01 12.01
CA ASN A 6 8.14 11.22 11.54
C ASN A 6 8.42 10.20 10.42
N PHE A 7 8.39 10.68 9.18
CA PHE A 7 8.58 9.83 8.01
C PHE A 7 10.05 9.83 7.58
N LEU A 8 10.73 8.70 7.78
CA LEU A 8 12.13 8.53 7.36
C LEU A 8 12.26 8.22 5.88
N ILE A 9 11.38 7.38 5.34
CA ILE A 9 11.33 7.02 3.92
C ILE A 9 10.21 7.79 3.26
N LYS A 10 10.56 8.56 2.21
CA LYS A 10 9.62 9.39 1.46
C LYS A 10 9.27 8.83 0.08
N ASN A 11 9.95 7.76 -0.36
CA ASN A 11 9.71 7.14 -1.66
C ASN A 11 8.71 6.01 -1.52
N ILE A 12 7.62 6.11 -2.27
CA ILE A 12 6.51 5.15 -2.24
C ILE A 12 6.29 4.60 -3.64
N VAL A 13 6.12 3.30 -3.72
CA VAL A 13 5.65 2.62 -4.92
C VAL A 13 4.23 2.14 -4.64
N ILE A 14 3.30 2.45 -5.53
CA ILE A 14 1.90 2.09 -5.33
C ILE A 14 1.32 1.42 -6.58
N ALA A 15 0.50 0.42 -6.38
CA ALA A 15 -0.23 -0.25 -7.46
C ALA A 15 -1.56 -0.81 -6.95
N SER A 16 -2.49 -0.99 -7.87
CA SER A 16 -3.78 -1.60 -7.58
C SER A 16 -4.31 -2.35 -8.81
N ASP A 17 -5.30 -3.21 -8.58
CA ASP A 17 -6.18 -3.65 -9.66
C ASP A 17 -7.33 -2.66 -9.85
N HIS A 18 -8.29 -3.01 -10.70
CA HIS A 18 -9.45 -2.15 -10.99
C HIS A 18 -10.31 -1.91 -9.73
N ALA A 19 -10.45 -2.90 -8.86
CA ALA A 19 -11.24 -2.76 -7.62
C ALA A 19 -10.55 -1.81 -6.61
N GLY A 20 -9.24 -1.76 -6.62
CA GLY A 20 -8.46 -0.90 -5.73
C GLY A 20 -8.17 0.50 -6.27
N PHE A 21 -8.54 0.79 -7.53
CA PHE A 21 -8.15 2.04 -8.18
C PHE A 21 -8.61 3.29 -7.43
N SER A 22 -9.88 3.37 -7.06
CA SER A 22 -10.42 4.54 -6.37
C SER A 22 -9.71 4.79 -5.02
N LEU A 23 -9.48 3.72 -4.25
CA LEU A 23 -8.76 3.85 -2.99
C LEU A 23 -7.30 4.24 -3.22
N LYS A 24 -6.64 3.67 -4.22
CA LYS A 24 -5.26 4.04 -4.61
C LYS A 24 -5.17 5.55 -4.90
N GLU A 25 -6.08 6.09 -5.69
CA GLU A 25 -6.09 7.51 -6.02
C GLU A 25 -6.29 8.39 -4.78
N SER A 26 -7.17 7.98 -3.88
CA SER A 26 -7.40 8.68 -2.60
C SER A 26 -6.14 8.70 -1.72
N ILE A 27 -5.46 7.56 -1.60
CA ILE A 27 -4.21 7.45 -0.84
C ILE A 27 -3.12 8.32 -1.45
N LYS A 28 -2.95 8.28 -2.76
CA LYS A 28 -1.97 9.11 -3.47
C LYS A 28 -2.16 10.60 -3.17
N LYS A 29 -3.40 11.06 -3.23
CA LYS A 29 -3.74 12.46 -2.95
C LYS A 29 -3.28 12.88 -1.55
N GLU A 30 -3.55 12.06 -0.54
CA GLU A 30 -3.14 12.34 0.84
C GLU A 30 -1.63 12.31 1.01
N LEU A 31 -0.94 11.36 0.37
CA LEU A 31 0.52 11.27 0.47
C LEU A 31 1.22 12.43 -0.23
N LYS A 32 0.70 12.87 -1.37
CA LYS A 32 1.26 14.05 -2.08
C LYS A 32 1.19 15.32 -1.23
N LYS A 33 0.12 15.50 -0.47
CA LYS A 33 0.00 16.63 0.47
C LYS A 33 1.09 16.64 1.53
N ARG A 34 1.68 15.48 1.82
CA ARG A 34 2.72 15.29 2.84
C ARG A 34 4.11 15.16 2.23
N ASN A 35 4.27 15.55 0.96
CA ASN A 35 5.55 15.58 0.24
C ASN A 35 6.19 14.20 0.01
N PHE A 36 5.40 13.14 -0.04
CA PHE A 36 5.88 11.85 -0.50
C PHE A 36 6.10 11.84 -2.01
N LYS A 37 7.15 11.15 -2.45
CA LYS A 37 7.41 10.87 -3.86
C LYS A 37 6.76 9.54 -4.21
N ILE A 38 5.86 9.54 -5.19
CA ILE A 38 5.05 8.38 -5.51
C ILE A 38 5.31 7.91 -6.93
N LEU A 39 5.69 6.65 -7.06
CA LEU A 39 5.74 5.94 -8.34
C LEU A 39 4.48 5.08 -8.43
N ASP A 40 3.55 5.46 -9.28
CA ASP A 40 2.31 4.73 -9.53
C ASP A 40 2.51 3.77 -10.71
N LEU A 41 2.42 2.48 -10.44
CA LEU A 41 2.60 1.43 -11.45
C LEU A 41 1.28 0.97 -12.10
N GLY A 42 0.16 1.60 -11.76
CA GLY A 42 -1.17 1.30 -12.30
C GLY A 42 -2.03 0.51 -11.30
N THR A 43 -3.26 0.11 -11.62
CA THR A 43 -3.89 0.37 -12.92
C THR A 43 -4.29 1.85 -13.05
N LYS A 44 -4.68 2.26 -14.27
CA LYS A 44 -4.98 3.66 -14.57
C LYS A 44 -6.47 3.97 -14.65
N ASN A 45 -7.34 2.97 -14.56
CA ASN A 45 -8.77 3.19 -14.51
C ASN A 45 -9.47 2.02 -13.80
N GLU A 46 -10.69 2.28 -13.32
CA GLU A 46 -11.50 1.30 -12.60
C GLU A 46 -12.45 0.50 -13.48
N ASN A 47 -12.60 0.91 -14.75
CA ASN A 47 -13.61 0.35 -15.66
C ASN A 47 -13.12 -0.86 -16.44
N LYS A 48 -11.80 -1.05 -16.50
CA LYS A 48 -11.19 -2.19 -17.19
C LYS A 48 -10.72 -3.21 -16.17
N SER A 49 -11.30 -4.42 -16.23
CA SER A 49 -10.86 -5.52 -15.37
C SER A 49 -9.40 -5.90 -15.67
N VAL A 50 -8.60 -6.02 -14.64
CA VAL A 50 -7.19 -6.41 -14.73
C VAL A 50 -6.86 -7.42 -13.63
N ASP A 51 -5.81 -8.20 -13.88
CA ASP A 51 -5.38 -9.25 -12.96
C ASP A 51 -4.40 -8.69 -11.91
N TYR A 52 -4.74 -8.83 -10.64
CA TYR A 52 -3.95 -8.30 -9.54
C TYR A 52 -2.52 -8.86 -9.48
N PRO A 53 -2.23 -10.15 -9.83
CA PRO A 53 -0.87 -10.68 -9.69
C PRO A 53 0.16 -9.93 -10.54
N MET A 54 -0.24 -9.41 -11.69
CA MET A 54 0.63 -8.61 -12.55
C MET A 54 1.08 -7.33 -11.84
N TYR A 55 0.19 -6.66 -11.13
CA TYR A 55 0.51 -5.43 -10.41
C TYR A 55 1.32 -5.69 -9.15
N ALA A 56 1.05 -6.79 -8.46
CA ALA A 56 1.89 -7.25 -7.34
C ALA A 56 3.32 -7.51 -7.80
N LYS A 57 3.50 -8.16 -8.93
CA LYS A 57 4.82 -8.43 -9.52
C LYS A 57 5.54 -7.14 -9.94
N LYS A 58 4.85 -6.22 -10.60
CA LYS A 58 5.44 -4.92 -10.98
C LYS A 58 5.96 -4.16 -9.76
N LEU A 59 5.17 -4.12 -8.69
CA LEU A 59 5.58 -3.46 -7.46
C LEU A 59 6.76 -4.18 -6.82
N ALA A 60 6.70 -5.50 -6.70
CA ALA A 60 7.76 -6.30 -6.08
C ALA A 60 9.13 -6.03 -6.71
N LYS A 61 9.18 -5.86 -8.04
CA LYS A 61 10.43 -5.57 -8.76
C LYS A 61 11.02 -4.20 -8.41
N LYS A 62 10.24 -3.30 -7.83
CA LYS A 62 10.68 -1.94 -7.48
C LYS A 62 11.04 -1.79 -6.00
N ILE A 63 10.68 -2.76 -5.16
CA ILE A 63 10.90 -2.66 -3.71
C ILE A 63 12.39 -2.87 -3.40
N ASN A 64 12.94 -1.94 -2.63
CA ASN A 64 14.31 -1.97 -2.14
C ASN A 64 14.38 -1.34 -0.74
N SER A 65 15.59 -1.15 -0.21
CA SER A 65 15.79 -0.61 1.14
C SER A 65 15.44 0.88 1.29
N LYS A 66 15.13 1.58 0.19
CA LYS A 66 14.90 3.03 0.19
C LYS A 66 13.44 3.41 -0.09
N ASN A 67 12.55 2.45 -0.24
CA ASN A 67 11.14 2.71 -0.50
C ASN A 67 10.23 1.77 0.28
N TYR A 68 8.95 2.13 0.31
CA TYR A 68 7.87 1.27 0.79
C TYR A 68 6.84 1.08 -0.32
N GLY A 69 6.14 -0.05 -0.29
CA GLY A 69 5.10 -0.37 -1.24
C GLY A 69 3.70 -0.31 -0.63
N ILE A 70 2.74 0.07 -1.47
CA ILE A 70 1.31 0.04 -1.15
C ILE A 70 0.60 -0.70 -2.27
N LEU A 71 -0.11 -1.77 -1.94
CA LEU A 71 -0.90 -2.56 -2.87
C LEU A 71 -2.36 -2.56 -2.45
N VAL A 72 -3.25 -2.31 -3.40
CA VAL A 72 -4.69 -2.26 -3.15
C VAL A 72 -5.43 -3.16 -4.14
N CYS A 73 -6.27 -4.03 -3.64
CA CYS A 73 -7.25 -4.77 -4.43
C CYS A 73 -8.57 -4.82 -3.66
N GLY A 74 -9.52 -5.63 -4.08
CA GLY A 74 -10.82 -5.70 -3.42
C GLY A 74 -10.76 -6.14 -1.97
N SER A 75 -10.00 -7.19 -1.67
CA SER A 75 -9.82 -7.72 -0.31
C SER A 75 -8.44 -7.44 0.29
N GLY A 76 -7.45 -7.14 -0.54
CA GLY A 76 -6.05 -7.07 -0.15
C GLY A 76 -5.37 -8.44 -0.06
N ILE A 77 -6.15 -9.51 0.02
CA ILE A 77 -5.64 -10.87 0.21
C ILE A 77 -4.80 -11.33 -0.98
N GLY A 78 -5.33 -11.18 -2.20
CA GLY A 78 -4.63 -11.59 -3.40
C GLY A 78 -3.30 -10.85 -3.58
N MET A 79 -3.29 -9.54 -3.37
CA MET A 79 -2.07 -8.73 -3.42
C MET A 79 -1.05 -9.19 -2.38
N SER A 80 -1.49 -9.52 -1.18
CA SER A 80 -0.61 -10.02 -0.12
C SER A 80 0.03 -11.37 -0.51
N ILE A 81 -0.76 -12.30 -1.01
CA ILE A 81 -0.26 -13.62 -1.42
C ILE A 81 0.73 -13.48 -2.58
N ALA A 82 0.34 -12.75 -3.63
CA ALA A 82 1.16 -12.61 -4.83
C ALA A 82 2.48 -11.90 -4.57
N SER A 83 2.46 -10.80 -3.80
CA SER A 83 3.66 -10.02 -3.52
C SER A 83 4.64 -10.74 -2.59
N ASN A 84 4.15 -11.51 -1.63
CA ASN A 84 5.00 -12.25 -0.69
C ASN A 84 5.76 -13.43 -1.33
N ARG A 85 5.48 -13.74 -2.58
CA ARG A 85 6.28 -14.74 -3.32
C ARG A 85 7.67 -14.23 -3.69
N PHE A 86 7.93 -12.94 -3.58
CA PHE A 86 9.21 -12.32 -3.90
C PHE A 86 10.03 -12.11 -2.63
N ARG A 87 11.32 -12.49 -2.67
CA ARG A 87 12.20 -12.50 -1.49
C ARG A 87 12.40 -11.13 -0.86
N ASN A 88 12.39 -10.07 -1.67
CA ASN A 88 12.58 -8.70 -1.22
C ASN A 88 11.31 -8.07 -0.64
N VAL A 89 10.17 -8.76 -0.72
CA VAL A 89 8.88 -8.25 -0.27
C VAL A 89 8.46 -8.91 1.03
N ARG A 90 8.09 -8.09 1.99
CA ARG A 90 7.45 -8.47 3.24
C ARG A 90 6.14 -7.71 3.32
N SER A 91 5.11 -8.26 2.67
CA SER A 91 3.78 -7.63 2.62
C SER A 91 2.95 -8.01 3.84
N ALA A 92 2.30 -7.01 4.40
CA ALA A 92 1.32 -7.20 5.47
C ALA A 92 -0.06 -6.79 4.99
N LEU A 93 -1.00 -7.72 5.03
CA LEU A 93 -2.42 -7.43 4.82
C LEU A 93 -2.96 -6.83 6.11
N THR A 94 -3.31 -5.56 6.09
CA THR A 94 -3.83 -4.90 7.28
C THR A 94 -5.10 -4.13 6.98
N ASN A 95 -6.12 -4.35 7.81
CA ASN A 95 -7.40 -3.65 7.74
C ASN A 95 -7.66 -2.86 9.03
N SER A 96 -6.63 -2.64 9.85
CA SER A 96 -6.73 -1.84 11.06
C SER A 96 -5.46 -1.02 11.26
N ILE A 97 -5.60 0.13 11.91
CA ILE A 97 -4.49 1.02 12.22
C ILE A 97 -3.48 0.31 13.12
N LYS A 98 -3.96 -0.43 14.11
CA LYS A 98 -3.11 -1.18 15.04
C LYS A 98 -2.28 -2.24 14.31
N ALA A 99 -2.89 -3.04 13.43
CA ALA A 99 -2.17 -4.06 12.67
C ALA A 99 -1.13 -3.44 11.74
N SER A 100 -1.43 -2.30 11.14
CA SER A 100 -0.47 -1.58 10.28
C SER A 100 0.76 -1.14 11.06
N LYS A 101 0.57 -0.59 12.24
CA LYS A 101 1.67 -0.21 13.13
C LYS A 101 2.50 -1.42 13.55
N LEU A 102 1.85 -2.51 13.97
CA LEU A 102 2.53 -3.71 14.42
C LEU A 102 3.30 -4.40 13.28
N SER A 103 2.83 -4.31 12.04
CA SER A 103 3.53 -4.90 10.91
C SER A 103 4.93 -4.29 10.73
N ARG A 104 5.09 -3.01 11.04
CA ARG A 104 6.40 -2.36 11.05
C ARG A 104 7.19 -2.69 12.33
N GLN A 105 6.57 -2.57 13.48
CA GLN A 105 7.25 -2.73 14.77
C GLN A 105 7.75 -4.16 15.01
N HIS A 106 6.96 -5.15 14.63
CA HIS A 106 7.26 -6.55 14.95
C HIS A 106 7.71 -7.38 13.75
N ASN A 107 7.30 -7.03 12.53
CA ASN A 107 7.53 -7.87 11.37
C ASN A 107 8.40 -7.22 10.31
N ASN A 108 8.79 -5.97 10.48
CA ASN A 108 9.58 -5.22 9.49
C ASN A 108 8.98 -5.31 8.08
N ALA A 109 7.66 -5.20 7.98
CA ALA A 109 6.98 -5.21 6.70
C ALA A 109 7.42 -4.00 5.86
N ASN A 110 7.62 -4.20 4.58
CA ASN A 110 7.98 -3.12 3.65
C ASN A 110 6.90 -2.82 2.61
N VAL A 111 5.84 -3.61 2.60
CA VAL A 111 4.66 -3.41 1.75
C VAL A 111 3.41 -3.57 2.60
N ILE A 112 2.46 -2.66 2.44
CA ILE A 112 1.13 -2.78 3.04
C ILE A 112 0.12 -3.13 1.95
N CYS A 113 -0.74 -4.11 2.22
CA CYS A 113 -1.84 -4.49 1.34
C CYS A 113 -3.17 -4.13 1.99
N LEU A 114 -4.04 -3.49 1.22
CA LEU A 114 -5.33 -2.99 1.67
C LEU A 114 -6.46 -3.51 0.78
N GLY A 115 -7.60 -3.74 1.39
CA GLY A 115 -8.81 -4.16 0.69
C GLY A 115 -9.81 -3.02 0.55
N SER A 116 -10.06 -2.57 -0.68
CA SER A 116 -10.99 -1.46 -0.94
C SER A 116 -12.42 -1.75 -0.52
N ARG A 117 -12.80 -3.02 -0.48
CA ARG A 117 -14.12 -3.48 -0.05
C ARG A 117 -14.20 -3.84 1.43
N MET A 118 -13.07 -3.78 2.14
CA MET A 118 -12.95 -4.23 3.52
C MET A 118 -12.92 -3.08 4.52
N ILE A 119 -12.44 -1.91 4.10
CA ILE A 119 -12.27 -0.75 4.98
C ILE A 119 -12.63 0.54 4.25
N SER A 120 -12.98 1.57 5.03
CA SER A 120 -13.27 2.89 4.47
C SER A 120 -11.99 3.57 3.97
N LYS A 121 -12.14 4.56 3.08
CA LYS A 121 -11.01 5.36 2.60
C LYS A 121 -10.28 6.06 3.75
N LYS A 122 -11.03 6.56 4.73
CA LYS A 122 -10.47 7.22 5.91
C LYS A 122 -9.58 6.26 6.71
N ILE A 123 -10.07 5.06 7.04
CA ILE A 123 -9.31 4.08 7.80
C ILE A 123 -8.12 3.58 6.99
N ALA A 124 -8.29 3.33 5.70
CA ALA A 124 -7.18 2.92 4.83
C ALA A 124 -6.06 3.95 4.82
N THR A 125 -6.38 5.23 4.72
CA THR A 125 -5.39 6.31 4.75
C THR A 125 -4.66 6.34 6.09
N GLN A 126 -5.38 6.18 7.20
CA GLN A 126 -4.77 6.12 8.53
C GLN A 126 -3.87 4.89 8.70
N CYS A 127 -4.25 3.75 8.12
CA CYS A 127 -3.41 2.55 8.08
C CYS A 127 -2.09 2.83 7.35
N VAL A 128 -2.14 3.48 6.20
CA VAL A 128 -0.95 3.83 5.43
C VAL A 128 -0.06 4.79 6.21
N LEU A 129 -0.62 5.85 6.78
CA LEU A 129 0.16 6.83 7.54
C LEU A 129 0.82 6.19 8.77
N SER A 130 0.11 5.31 9.46
CA SER A 130 0.65 4.56 10.60
C SER A 130 1.78 3.62 10.17
N PHE A 131 1.62 2.97 9.03
CA PHE A 131 2.64 2.10 8.44
C PHE A 131 3.90 2.89 8.07
N LEU A 132 3.76 4.08 7.52
CA LEU A 132 4.89 4.89 7.05
C LEU A 132 5.62 5.65 8.14
N SER A 133 5.00 5.80 9.30
CA SER A 133 5.58 6.60 10.41
C SER A 133 6.64 5.86 11.22
#